data_337d8e1580c65b94fcaf8eb076e02776
#
_entry.id   337d8e1580c65b94fcaf8eb076e02776
#
_cell.length_a   1.000
_cell.length_b   1.000
_cell.length_c   1.000
_cell.angle_alpha   90.00
_cell.angle_beta   90.00
_cell.angle_gamma   90.00
#
_symmetry.space_group_name_H-M   'P 1'
#
loop_
_entity.id
_entity.type
_entity.pdbx_description
1 polymer ?
#
loop_
_entity_poly.entity_id
_entity_poly.type
_entity_poly.pdbx_seq_one_letter_code
_entity_poly.pdbx_strand_id
1 'polypeptide(L)'
;MAKRALETDYLVVGAGAMGMAFTDALIDHADVHVTLVDRRHAAGGHWRDAYPFVQLHQASVFYGVASTVLGNGTLQRSGPEAGLQERARRSEIEAYYDDILHRRFLPSGRVTFLGGSDYRTDGSSHLVTSRVSGETVEVRVRHRIVDAAYLSPAIPATTDPPFDVADDIPVVAINELARLAAAPDRFVIVGSGKTATDGIVWLLTNGVQPNRIVWVRPREPWMLSRAVVQPDPIVALGLATDMMAAAADAESLDDMFL
;
A
#
# COMPACT_ATOMS: atom_id res chain seq x y z
N MET A 1 10.04 19.26 -33.29
CA MET A 1 10.04 17.79 -33.14
C MET A 1 8.60 17.32 -33.12
N ALA A 2 8.22 16.30 -33.91
CA ALA A 2 6.87 15.74 -33.86
C ALA A 2 6.63 15.17 -32.44
N LYS A 3 5.56 15.60 -31.76
CA LYS A 3 5.16 15.03 -30.49
C LYS A 3 4.84 13.54 -30.73
N ARG A 4 5.48 12.65 -30.01
CA ARG A 4 5.15 11.23 -30.03
C ARG A 4 3.72 11.10 -29.50
N ALA A 5 2.82 10.53 -30.28
CA ALA A 5 1.45 10.26 -29.90
C ALA A 5 1.29 8.77 -29.60
N LEU A 6 0.56 8.44 -28.54
CA LEU A 6 0.18 7.08 -28.16
C LEU A 6 -1.34 7.01 -28.13
N GLU A 7 -1.93 5.95 -28.70
CA GLU A 7 -3.37 5.70 -28.62
C GLU A 7 -3.66 4.56 -27.67
N THR A 8 -4.70 4.68 -26.87
CA THR A 8 -5.12 3.67 -25.90
C THR A 8 -6.63 3.73 -25.67
N ASP A 9 -7.23 2.65 -25.24
CA ASP A 9 -8.63 2.63 -24.83
C ASP A 9 -8.80 3.22 -23.43
N TYR A 10 -7.93 2.84 -22.51
CA TYR A 10 -7.92 3.32 -21.14
C TYR A 10 -6.55 3.87 -20.76
N LEU A 11 -6.57 5.04 -20.13
CA LEU A 11 -5.40 5.62 -19.48
C LEU A 11 -5.59 5.48 -17.97
N VAL A 12 -4.78 4.62 -17.34
CA VAL A 12 -4.81 4.38 -15.90
C VAL A 12 -3.66 5.14 -15.26
N VAL A 13 -3.97 6.10 -14.39
CA VAL A 13 -2.99 6.94 -13.70
C VAL A 13 -2.79 6.39 -12.29
N GLY A 14 -1.62 5.80 -12.05
CA GLY A 14 -1.22 5.10 -10.83
C GLY A 14 -1.13 3.59 -11.01
N ALA A 15 0.07 3.02 -10.88
CA ALA A 15 0.35 1.58 -10.90
C ALA A 15 0.46 1.00 -9.48
N GLY A 16 -0.30 1.54 -8.54
CA GLY A 16 -0.53 0.96 -7.21
C GLY A 16 -1.57 -0.14 -7.24
N ALA A 17 -1.99 -0.63 -6.07
CA ALA A 17 -2.95 -1.73 -5.93
C ALA A 17 -4.21 -1.54 -6.79
N MET A 18 -4.81 -0.34 -6.76
CA MET A 18 -6.05 -0.06 -7.49
C MET A 18 -5.86 -0.07 -9.01
N GLY A 19 -4.79 0.58 -9.52
CA GLY A 19 -4.51 0.62 -10.95
C GLY A 19 -4.12 -0.75 -11.50
N MET A 20 -3.36 -1.52 -10.74
CA MET A 20 -3.01 -2.89 -11.09
C MET A 20 -4.24 -3.80 -11.12
N ALA A 21 -5.12 -3.73 -10.12
CA ALA A 21 -6.35 -4.53 -10.06
C ALA A 21 -7.33 -4.16 -11.18
N PHE A 22 -7.49 -2.87 -11.48
CA PHE A 22 -8.32 -2.41 -12.58
C PHE A 22 -7.79 -2.89 -13.94
N THR A 23 -6.48 -2.76 -14.16
CA THR A 23 -5.83 -3.22 -15.40
C THR A 23 -5.95 -4.74 -15.57
N ASP A 24 -5.80 -5.49 -14.48
CA ASP A 24 -5.96 -6.94 -14.46
C ASP A 24 -7.37 -7.37 -14.92
N ALA A 25 -8.39 -6.74 -14.34
CA ALA A 25 -9.78 -7.00 -14.70
C ALA A 25 -10.07 -6.65 -16.18
N LEU A 26 -9.51 -5.55 -16.69
CA LEU A 26 -9.68 -5.18 -18.09
C LEU A 26 -9.07 -6.22 -19.04
N ILE A 27 -7.89 -6.74 -18.73
CA ILE A 27 -7.23 -7.77 -19.56
C ILE A 27 -8.06 -9.06 -19.60
N ASP A 28 -8.72 -9.42 -18.50
CA ASP A 28 -9.52 -10.65 -18.44
C ASP A 28 -10.89 -10.53 -19.10
N HIS A 29 -11.50 -9.35 -19.05
CA HIS A 29 -12.91 -9.19 -19.40
C HIS A 29 -13.17 -8.36 -20.66
N ALA A 30 -12.13 -7.74 -21.25
CA ALA A 30 -12.28 -6.88 -22.41
C ALA A 30 -11.09 -6.99 -23.37
N ASP A 31 -11.36 -6.84 -24.67
CA ASP A 31 -10.32 -6.72 -25.69
C ASP A 31 -9.98 -5.24 -25.92
N VAL A 32 -9.18 -4.70 -25.03
CA VAL A 32 -8.82 -3.28 -24.97
C VAL A 32 -7.33 -3.06 -24.74
N HIS A 33 -6.82 -1.90 -25.16
CA HIS A 33 -5.47 -1.45 -24.86
C HIS A 33 -5.47 -0.50 -23.66
N VAL A 34 -4.54 -0.72 -22.75
CA VAL A 34 -4.38 0.06 -21.52
C VAL A 34 -2.99 0.71 -21.50
N THR A 35 -2.96 2.02 -21.29
CA THR A 35 -1.73 2.71 -20.91
C THR A 35 -1.75 2.95 -19.42
N LEU A 36 -0.81 2.33 -18.70
CA LEU A 36 -0.63 2.44 -17.26
C LEU A 36 0.54 3.38 -16.99
N VAL A 37 0.30 4.43 -16.21
CA VAL A 37 1.29 5.48 -15.91
C VAL A 37 1.55 5.53 -14.41
N ASP A 38 2.79 5.59 -13.98
CA ASP A 38 3.16 5.85 -12.58
C ASP A 38 4.38 6.76 -12.49
N ARG A 39 4.37 7.65 -11.49
CA ARG A 39 5.52 8.50 -11.17
C ARG A 39 6.72 7.72 -10.65
N ARG A 40 6.52 6.53 -10.13
CA ARG A 40 7.56 5.58 -9.76
C ARG A 40 7.97 4.74 -10.97
N HIS A 41 9.20 4.27 -10.96
CA HIS A 41 9.77 3.51 -12.06
C HIS A 41 9.17 2.09 -12.20
N ALA A 42 8.50 1.59 -11.16
CA ALA A 42 7.96 0.23 -11.09
C ALA A 42 6.55 0.23 -10.49
N ALA A 43 5.79 -0.83 -10.77
CA ALA A 43 4.48 -1.06 -10.17
C ALA A 43 4.57 -1.33 -8.65
N GLY A 44 3.46 -1.16 -7.94
CA GLY A 44 3.36 -1.37 -6.49
C GLY A 44 2.99 -0.12 -5.68
N GLY A 45 2.98 1.05 -6.31
CA GLY A 45 2.50 2.29 -5.68
C GLY A 45 3.27 2.64 -4.40
N HIS A 46 2.54 2.97 -3.32
CA HIS A 46 3.14 3.40 -2.03
C HIS A 46 4.01 2.33 -1.35
N TRP A 47 3.92 1.06 -1.72
CA TRP A 47 4.81 0.02 -1.20
C TRP A 47 6.27 0.31 -1.52
N ARG A 48 6.55 0.95 -2.66
CA ARG A 48 7.91 1.36 -3.04
C ARG A 48 8.53 2.38 -2.08
N ASP A 49 7.70 3.15 -1.37
CA ASP A 49 8.12 4.15 -0.40
C ASP A 49 7.93 3.69 1.05
N ALA A 50 7.41 2.50 1.29
CA ALA A 50 7.17 1.98 2.62
C ALA A 50 8.47 1.64 3.37
N TYR A 51 8.43 1.55 4.69
CA TYR A 51 9.58 1.13 5.49
C TYR A 51 9.88 -0.37 5.26
N PRO A 52 11.17 -0.80 5.38
CA PRO A 52 11.59 -2.12 4.90
C PRO A 52 11.01 -3.31 5.67
N PHE A 53 10.58 -3.11 6.92
CA PHE A 53 10.02 -4.15 7.78
C PHE A 53 8.50 -4.17 7.83
N VAL A 54 7.82 -3.41 6.96
CA VAL A 54 6.35 -3.42 6.88
C VAL A 54 5.82 -4.75 6.38
N GLN A 55 4.70 -5.16 6.95
CA GLN A 55 3.90 -6.31 6.52
C GLN A 55 2.43 -5.89 6.34
N LEU A 56 1.67 -6.65 5.58
CA LEU A 56 0.23 -6.48 5.51
C LEU A 56 -0.43 -6.58 6.89
N HIS A 57 -1.60 -5.98 7.04
CA HIS A 57 -2.44 -6.16 8.24
C HIS A 57 -3.19 -7.48 8.19
N GLN A 58 -3.78 -7.79 7.03
CA GLN A 58 -4.57 -8.98 6.76
C GLN A 58 -3.71 -10.11 6.20
N ALA A 59 -4.32 -11.27 6.02
CA ALA A 59 -3.74 -12.37 5.27
C ALA A 59 -3.42 -11.95 3.83
N SER A 60 -2.31 -12.45 3.30
CA SER A 60 -1.82 -12.08 1.96
C SER A 60 -2.86 -12.29 0.87
N VAL A 61 -3.63 -13.36 0.96
CA VAL A 61 -4.66 -13.75 -0.02
C VAL A 61 -5.79 -12.74 -0.20
N PHE A 62 -5.97 -11.81 0.75
CA PHE A 62 -6.93 -10.71 0.63
C PHE A 62 -6.40 -9.50 -0.13
N TYR A 63 -5.16 -9.57 -0.59
CA TYR A 63 -4.50 -8.46 -1.24
C TYR A 63 -3.98 -8.85 -2.62
N GLY A 64 -4.04 -7.91 -3.56
CA GLY A 64 -3.50 -8.09 -4.91
C GLY A 64 -4.55 -7.95 -6.00
N VAL A 65 -4.33 -8.62 -7.15
CA VAL A 65 -5.21 -8.62 -8.30
C VAL A 65 -6.02 -9.91 -8.36
N ALA A 66 -7.14 -9.90 -9.07
CA ALA A 66 -8.08 -11.03 -9.08
C ALA A 66 -7.52 -12.29 -9.77
N SER A 67 -6.71 -12.12 -10.81
CA SER A 67 -6.15 -13.25 -11.59
C SER A 67 -5.06 -14.03 -10.88
N THR A 68 -4.42 -13.44 -9.89
CA THR A 68 -3.22 -14.00 -9.27
C THR A 68 -3.21 -13.69 -7.77
N VAL A 69 -3.24 -14.72 -6.95
CA VAL A 69 -3.23 -14.60 -5.49
C VAL A 69 -1.85 -14.19 -4.98
N LEU A 70 -1.79 -13.24 -4.04
CA LEU A 70 -0.58 -12.94 -3.30
C LEU A 70 -0.40 -13.95 -2.15
N GLY A 71 0.77 -14.58 -2.09
CA GLY A 71 1.05 -15.63 -1.12
C GLY A 71 0.43 -16.97 -1.51
N ASN A 72 0.38 -17.90 -0.57
CA ASN A 72 -0.12 -19.25 -0.80
C ASN A 72 -1.03 -19.78 0.31
N GLY A 73 -1.45 -18.91 1.26
CA GLY A 73 -2.32 -19.27 2.37
C GLY A 73 -1.64 -20.10 3.46
N THR A 74 -0.30 -20.08 3.55
CA THR A 74 0.44 -20.81 4.57
C THR A 74 0.08 -20.31 5.98
N LEU A 75 -0.19 -21.25 6.88
CA LEU A 75 -0.39 -20.95 8.30
C LEU A 75 0.95 -20.76 9.00
N GLN A 76 1.05 -19.72 9.81
CA GLN A 76 2.22 -19.48 10.65
C GLN A 76 2.32 -20.57 11.72
N ARG A 77 3.52 -21.14 11.90
CA ARG A 77 3.74 -22.31 12.75
C ARG A 77 4.16 -21.97 14.16
N SER A 78 4.56 -20.72 14.42
CA SER A 78 5.12 -20.30 15.71
C SER A 78 4.90 -18.82 15.95
N GLY A 79 5.17 -18.38 17.19
CA GLY A 79 5.01 -17.00 17.61
C GLY A 79 3.57 -16.63 17.95
N PRO A 80 3.30 -15.35 18.23
CA PRO A 80 1.98 -14.88 18.64
C PRO A 80 0.89 -15.00 17.57
N GLU A 81 1.28 -15.26 16.32
CA GLU A 81 0.36 -15.40 15.17
C GLU A 81 0.28 -16.86 14.67
N ALA A 82 0.75 -17.83 15.48
CA ALA A 82 0.61 -19.24 15.13
C ALA A 82 -0.85 -19.63 14.86
N GLY A 83 -1.09 -20.35 13.75
CA GLY A 83 -2.41 -20.72 13.30
C GLY A 83 -3.11 -19.67 12.42
N LEU A 84 -2.61 -18.46 12.32
CA LEU A 84 -3.12 -17.45 11.38
C LEU A 84 -2.37 -17.53 10.03
N GLN A 85 -3.05 -17.16 8.94
CA GLN A 85 -2.40 -17.11 7.63
C GLN A 85 -1.29 -16.05 7.57
N GLU A 86 -0.33 -16.28 6.71
CA GLU A 86 0.82 -15.42 6.45
C GLU A 86 0.42 -14.00 6.01
N ARG A 87 1.31 -13.08 6.30
CA ARG A 87 1.24 -11.68 5.85
C ARG A 87 2.45 -11.36 4.99
N ALA A 88 2.20 -10.97 3.76
CA ALA A 88 3.28 -10.57 2.85
C ALA A 88 4.04 -9.36 3.39
N ARG A 89 5.35 -9.40 3.25
CA ARG A 89 6.27 -8.31 3.52
C ARG A 89 6.35 -7.39 2.31
N ARG A 90 6.87 -6.18 2.51
CA ARG A 90 7.11 -5.22 1.44
C ARG A 90 7.75 -5.85 0.20
N SER A 91 8.86 -6.55 0.37
CA SER A 91 9.60 -7.16 -0.75
C SER A 91 8.79 -8.19 -1.53
N GLU A 92 7.92 -8.94 -0.85
CA GLU A 92 7.03 -9.93 -1.48
C GLU A 92 5.94 -9.24 -2.29
N ILE A 93 5.39 -8.14 -1.78
CA ILE A 93 4.38 -7.33 -2.49
C ILE A 93 5.00 -6.63 -3.70
N GLU A 94 6.21 -6.09 -3.57
CA GLU A 94 6.93 -5.46 -4.67
C GLU A 94 7.22 -6.49 -5.78
N ALA A 95 7.75 -7.66 -5.42
CA ALA A 95 8.01 -8.75 -6.37
C ALA A 95 6.73 -9.25 -7.05
N TYR A 96 5.65 -9.37 -6.29
CA TYR A 96 4.34 -9.76 -6.83
C TYR A 96 3.85 -8.78 -7.91
N TYR A 97 3.88 -7.48 -7.67
CA TYR A 97 3.46 -6.50 -8.68
C TYR A 97 4.41 -6.44 -9.87
N ASP A 98 5.71 -6.63 -9.67
CA ASP A 98 6.67 -6.74 -10.76
C ASP A 98 6.38 -7.97 -11.62
N ASP A 99 6.05 -9.11 -11.02
CA ASP A 99 5.67 -10.32 -11.74
C ASP A 99 4.38 -10.13 -12.56
N ILE A 100 3.34 -9.52 -11.97
CA ILE A 100 2.10 -9.19 -12.67
C ILE A 100 2.39 -8.29 -13.88
N LEU A 101 3.16 -7.24 -13.69
CA LEU A 101 3.50 -6.32 -14.77
C LEU A 101 4.28 -7.02 -15.88
N HIS A 102 5.37 -7.73 -15.54
CA HIS A 102 6.32 -8.24 -16.52
C HIS A 102 5.97 -9.61 -17.11
N ARG A 103 5.23 -10.44 -16.37
CA ARG A 103 4.87 -11.79 -16.85
C ARG A 103 3.44 -11.90 -17.37
N ARG A 104 2.57 -10.94 -17.01
CA ARG A 104 1.17 -10.96 -17.42
C ARG A 104 0.78 -9.74 -18.26
N PHE A 105 0.97 -8.53 -17.77
CA PHE A 105 0.49 -7.33 -18.45
C PHE A 105 1.25 -7.04 -19.74
N LEU A 106 2.57 -6.86 -19.66
CA LEU A 106 3.37 -6.53 -20.83
C LEU A 106 3.35 -7.63 -21.91
N PRO A 107 3.46 -8.94 -21.58
CA PRO A 107 3.39 -9.99 -22.56
C PRO A 107 2.03 -10.16 -23.25
N SER A 108 0.95 -9.63 -22.66
CA SER A 108 -0.37 -9.60 -23.31
C SER A 108 -0.39 -8.80 -24.63
N GLY A 109 0.59 -7.92 -24.84
CA GLY A 109 0.61 -6.97 -25.95
C GLY A 109 -0.45 -5.85 -25.85
N ARG A 110 -1.29 -5.88 -24.81
CA ARG A 110 -2.39 -4.93 -24.60
C ARG A 110 -2.12 -3.89 -23.52
N VAL A 111 -0.99 -3.96 -22.84
CA VAL A 111 -0.61 -2.97 -21.82
C VAL A 111 0.68 -2.29 -22.18
N THR A 112 0.66 -0.96 -22.15
CA THR A 112 1.86 -0.12 -22.23
C THR A 112 2.09 0.48 -20.85
N PHE A 113 3.28 0.29 -20.26
CA PHE A 113 3.64 0.87 -18.98
C PHE A 113 4.60 2.05 -19.17
N LEU A 114 4.22 3.20 -18.63
CA LEU A 114 5.01 4.43 -18.61
C LEU A 114 5.40 4.74 -17.16
N GLY A 115 6.35 3.98 -16.63
CA GLY A 115 6.94 4.19 -15.31
C GLY A 115 7.90 5.38 -15.27
N GLY A 116 8.10 5.97 -14.08
CA GLY A 116 8.93 7.16 -13.89
C GLY A 116 8.40 8.37 -14.64
N SER A 117 7.08 8.51 -14.76
CA SER A 117 6.45 9.53 -15.59
C SER A 117 5.32 10.24 -14.83
N ASP A 118 5.23 11.55 -15.04
CA ASP A 118 4.14 12.37 -14.51
C ASP A 118 3.04 12.52 -15.56
N TYR A 119 1.79 12.35 -15.12
CA TYR A 119 0.61 12.64 -15.90
C TYR A 119 0.09 14.05 -15.60
N ARG A 120 -0.33 14.75 -16.64
CA ARG A 120 -1.09 16.00 -16.51
C ARG A 120 -2.12 16.10 -17.63
N THR A 121 -3.18 16.84 -17.38
CA THR A 121 -4.14 17.26 -18.40
C THR A 121 -3.93 18.72 -18.73
N ASP A 122 -4.09 19.07 -20.01
CA ASP A 122 -4.07 20.44 -20.52
C ASP A 122 -5.28 20.58 -21.46
N GLY A 123 -6.39 21.08 -20.92
CA GLY A 123 -7.68 21.09 -21.62
C GLY A 123 -8.14 19.67 -21.92
N SER A 124 -8.22 19.32 -23.20
CA SER A 124 -8.60 17.97 -23.67
C SER A 124 -7.39 17.05 -23.94
N SER A 125 -6.16 17.55 -23.79
CA SER A 125 -4.95 16.79 -24.05
C SER A 125 -4.47 16.08 -22.79
N HIS A 126 -4.04 14.82 -22.94
CA HIS A 126 -3.46 13.99 -21.88
C HIS A 126 -1.98 13.82 -22.14
N LEU A 127 -1.16 14.39 -21.29
CA LEU A 127 0.27 14.46 -21.44
C LEU A 127 0.97 13.62 -20.38
N VAL A 128 1.88 12.77 -20.82
CA VAL A 128 2.72 11.95 -19.95
C VAL A 128 4.17 12.35 -20.19
N THR A 129 4.82 12.86 -19.15
CA THR A 129 6.21 13.36 -19.23
C THR A 129 7.13 12.46 -18.41
N SER A 130 8.13 11.88 -19.06
CA SER A 130 9.17 11.11 -18.38
C SER A 130 9.97 11.99 -17.43
N ARG A 131 10.10 11.58 -16.19
CA ARG A 131 10.93 12.23 -15.16
C ARG A 131 12.43 12.07 -15.42
N VAL A 132 12.79 11.11 -16.26
CA VAL A 132 14.20 10.80 -16.57
C VAL A 132 14.67 11.53 -17.80
N SER A 133 13.92 11.43 -18.91
CA SER A 133 14.33 12.04 -20.19
C SER A 133 13.74 13.44 -20.44
N GLY A 134 12.67 13.81 -19.71
CA GLY A 134 11.89 15.01 -19.99
C GLY A 134 11.01 14.91 -21.25
N GLU A 135 11.05 13.78 -21.96
CA GLU A 135 10.21 13.57 -23.13
C GLU A 135 8.73 13.53 -22.75
N THR A 136 7.92 14.20 -23.53
CA THR A 136 6.47 14.23 -23.36
C THR A 136 5.78 13.47 -24.49
N VAL A 137 4.89 12.55 -24.11
CA VAL A 137 4.01 11.80 -24.99
C VAL A 137 2.59 12.32 -24.82
N GLU A 138 1.90 12.62 -25.91
CA GLU A 138 0.46 12.89 -25.91
C GLU A 138 -0.29 11.56 -26.01
N VAL A 139 -1.17 11.29 -25.04
CA VAL A 139 -1.97 10.06 -25.02
C VAL A 139 -3.40 10.36 -25.48
N ARG A 140 -3.80 9.74 -26.57
CA ARG A 140 -5.18 9.80 -27.08
C ARG A 140 -5.99 8.67 -26.48
N VAL A 141 -6.97 9.01 -25.65
CA VAL A 141 -7.79 8.05 -24.91
C VAL A 141 -9.14 7.89 -25.62
N ARG A 142 -9.45 6.65 -26.02
CA ARG A 142 -10.68 6.33 -26.74
C ARG A 142 -11.90 6.15 -25.82
N HIS A 143 -11.69 5.57 -24.63
CA HIS A 143 -12.79 5.26 -23.71
C HIS A 143 -12.76 6.11 -22.44
N ARG A 144 -11.84 5.80 -21.49
CA ARG A 144 -11.84 6.46 -20.18
C ARG A 144 -10.43 6.67 -19.63
N ILE A 145 -10.33 7.68 -18.78
CA ILE A 145 -9.21 7.87 -17.87
C ILE A 145 -9.65 7.38 -16.49
N VAL A 146 -8.75 6.67 -15.84
CA VAL A 146 -8.96 6.11 -14.50
C VAL A 146 -7.91 6.70 -13.56
N ASP A 147 -8.35 7.52 -12.63
CA ASP A 147 -7.48 8.05 -11.57
C ASP A 147 -7.38 7.03 -10.44
N ALA A 148 -6.35 6.19 -10.53
CA ALA A 148 -6.00 5.19 -9.51
C ALA A 148 -5.01 5.73 -8.46
N ALA A 149 -4.64 7.01 -8.54
CA ALA A 149 -3.79 7.70 -7.57
C ALA A 149 -4.60 8.57 -6.58
N TYR A 150 -5.91 8.64 -6.74
CA TYR A 150 -6.83 9.48 -5.96
C TYR A 150 -6.65 9.37 -4.43
N LEU A 151 -6.41 8.17 -3.90
CA LEU A 151 -6.22 7.91 -2.47
C LEU A 151 -4.74 7.90 -2.05
N SER A 152 -3.86 8.61 -2.74
CA SER A 152 -2.45 8.70 -2.34
C SER A 152 -2.30 9.52 -1.05
N PRO A 153 -2.13 8.89 0.12
CA PRO A 153 -1.96 9.63 1.37
C PRO A 153 -0.58 10.28 1.45
N ALA A 154 -0.51 11.42 2.14
CA ALA A 154 0.75 11.94 2.64
C ALA A 154 1.28 11.01 3.75
N ILE A 155 2.56 10.64 3.67
CA ILE A 155 3.20 9.76 4.65
C ILE A 155 4.38 10.48 5.31
N PRO A 156 4.75 10.14 6.55
CA PRO A 156 5.87 10.77 7.25
C PRO A 156 7.22 10.68 6.52
N ALA A 157 7.37 9.72 5.60
CA ALA A 157 8.58 9.60 4.78
C ALA A 157 8.71 10.71 3.72
N THR A 158 7.64 11.43 3.41
CA THR A 158 7.59 12.44 2.33
C THR A 158 7.00 13.78 2.79
N THR A 159 6.74 13.93 4.09
CA THR A 159 6.17 15.16 4.68
C THR A 159 6.90 15.51 5.97
N ASP A 160 7.01 16.79 6.25
CA ASP A 160 7.57 17.27 7.50
C ASP A 160 6.70 16.88 8.71
N PRO A 161 7.28 16.73 9.90
CA PRO A 161 6.53 16.47 11.11
C PRO A 161 5.50 17.59 11.35
N PRO A 162 4.25 17.27 11.78
CA PRO A 162 3.22 18.27 12.06
C PRO A 162 3.38 18.89 13.48
N PHE A 163 4.60 18.94 14.01
CA PHE A 163 4.94 19.48 15.31
C PHE A 163 6.34 20.11 15.28
N ASP A 164 6.58 21.05 16.17
CA ASP A 164 7.86 21.72 16.32
C ASP A 164 8.89 20.78 16.94
N VAL A 165 10.11 20.84 16.42
CA VAL A 165 11.25 20.04 16.87
C VAL A 165 12.35 20.98 17.31
N ALA A 166 12.98 20.74 18.47
CA ALA A 166 14.16 21.47 18.89
C ALA A 166 15.34 21.17 17.95
N ASP A 167 16.17 22.16 17.69
CA ASP A 167 17.25 22.11 16.67
C ASP A 167 18.28 20.98 16.87
N ASP A 168 18.43 20.51 18.11
CA ASP A 168 19.40 19.48 18.50
C ASP A 168 18.81 18.06 18.57
N ILE A 169 17.51 17.90 18.30
CA ILE A 169 16.83 16.60 18.37
C ILE A 169 16.64 16.02 16.96
N PRO A 170 17.28 14.88 16.65
CA PRO A 170 17.05 14.22 15.37
C PRO A 170 15.65 13.59 15.33
N VAL A 171 14.83 14.04 14.39
CA VAL A 171 13.55 13.42 14.05
C VAL A 171 13.63 12.80 12.68
N VAL A 172 13.28 11.53 12.59
CA VAL A 172 13.35 10.78 11.33
C VAL A 172 12.04 10.03 11.09
N ALA A 173 11.71 9.83 9.84
CA ALA A 173 10.61 8.95 9.48
C ALA A 173 10.94 7.49 9.87
N ILE A 174 9.90 6.67 10.09
CA ILE A 174 10.07 5.25 10.42
C ILE A 174 10.91 4.48 9.38
N ASN A 175 10.95 4.96 8.15
CA ASN A 175 11.74 4.42 7.05
C ASN A 175 13.25 4.42 7.36
N GLU A 176 13.71 5.42 8.09
CA GLU A 176 15.12 5.60 8.43
C GLU A 176 15.53 4.80 9.67
N LEU A 177 14.56 4.26 10.43
CA LEU A 177 14.85 3.46 11.62
C LEU A 177 15.76 2.26 11.33
N ALA A 178 15.60 1.63 10.17
CA ALA A 178 16.45 0.51 9.75
C ALA A 178 17.81 0.94 9.16
N ARG A 179 18.09 2.25 9.09
CA ARG A 179 19.31 2.82 8.50
C ARG A 179 20.14 3.63 9.50
N LEU A 180 19.79 3.57 10.78
CA LEU A 180 20.52 4.30 11.82
C LEU A 180 21.99 3.86 11.83
N ALA A 181 22.89 4.82 11.81
CA ALA A 181 24.33 4.58 11.85
C ALA A 181 24.81 4.12 13.24
N ALA A 182 24.09 4.51 14.28
CA ALA A 182 24.36 4.11 15.67
C ALA A 182 23.04 4.03 16.46
N ALA A 183 23.03 3.18 17.48
CA ALA A 183 21.89 3.05 18.37
C ALA A 183 21.82 4.27 19.31
N PRO A 184 20.71 5.04 19.34
CA PRO A 184 20.53 6.12 20.30
C PRO A 184 20.31 5.55 21.69
N ASP A 185 20.49 6.36 22.73
CA ASP A 185 20.24 5.96 24.11
C ASP A 185 18.75 5.63 24.35
N ARG A 186 17.86 6.36 23.67
CA ARG A 186 16.41 6.21 23.79
C ARG A 186 15.72 6.45 22.46
N PHE A 187 14.64 5.71 22.21
CA PHE A 187 13.72 5.92 21.08
C PHE A 187 12.44 6.56 21.59
N VAL A 188 12.02 7.64 20.94
CA VAL A 188 10.70 8.26 21.16
C VAL A 188 9.88 8.02 19.89
N ILE A 189 8.85 7.21 19.99
CA ILE A 189 7.94 6.90 18.87
C ILE A 189 6.68 7.74 19.04
N VAL A 190 6.43 8.62 18.09
CA VAL A 190 5.26 9.51 18.09
C VAL A 190 4.21 8.99 17.11
N GLY A 191 3.01 8.74 17.60
CA GLY A 191 1.88 8.23 16.81
C GLY A 191 1.29 6.95 17.39
N SER A 192 0.04 6.66 17.04
CA SER A 192 -0.71 5.50 17.57
C SER A 192 -1.19 4.54 16.49
N GLY A 193 -0.88 4.82 15.21
CA GLY A 193 -1.26 3.94 14.09
C GLY A 193 -0.32 2.75 13.89
N LYS A 194 -0.64 1.94 12.87
CA LYS A 194 0.15 0.76 12.50
C LYS A 194 1.63 1.04 12.34
N THR A 195 2.02 2.12 11.70
CA THR A 195 3.42 2.49 11.46
C THR A 195 4.21 2.60 12.75
N ALA A 196 3.65 3.26 13.78
CA ALA A 196 4.29 3.37 15.10
C ALA A 196 4.38 2.01 15.78
N THR A 197 3.30 1.21 15.73
CA THR A 197 3.26 -0.14 16.32
C THR A 197 4.30 -1.06 15.66
N ASP A 198 4.38 -1.06 14.33
CA ASP A 198 5.39 -1.85 13.60
C ASP A 198 6.81 -1.43 13.98
N GLY A 199 7.08 -0.12 14.15
CA GLY A 199 8.36 0.38 14.59
C GLY A 199 8.75 -0.12 15.98
N ILE A 200 7.81 -0.07 16.93
CA ILE A 200 8.04 -0.58 18.29
C ILE A 200 8.28 -2.09 18.29
N VAL A 201 7.46 -2.86 17.58
CA VAL A 201 7.64 -4.32 17.45
C VAL A 201 8.99 -4.64 16.81
N TRP A 202 9.38 -3.89 15.77
CA TRP A 202 10.66 -4.08 15.11
C TRP A 202 11.84 -3.79 16.06
N LEU A 203 11.79 -2.71 16.84
CA LEU A 203 12.81 -2.39 17.84
C LEU A 203 12.95 -3.50 18.89
N LEU A 204 11.83 -3.97 19.44
CA LEU A 204 11.82 -5.04 20.43
C LEU A 204 12.37 -6.35 19.85
N THR A 205 11.99 -6.69 18.63
CA THR A 205 12.47 -7.89 17.92
C THR A 205 13.99 -7.83 17.65
N ASN A 206 14.53 -6.60 17.48
CA ASN A 206 15.98 -6.38 17.30
C ASN A 206 16.71 -6.14 18.64
N GLY A 207 16.11 -6.49 19.77
CA GLY A 207 16.76 -6.53 21.09
C GLY A 207 16.81 -5.22 21.85
N VAL A 208 16.10 -4.17 21.37
CA VAL A 208 15.98 -2.93 22.13
C VAL A 208 15.15 -3.18 23.39
N GLN A 209 15.69 -2.82 24.54
CA GLN A 209 15.01 -3.01 25.81
C GLN A 209 13.78 -2.10 25.93
N PRO A 210 12.64 -2.57 26.46
CA PRO A 210 11.41 -1.79 26.57
C PRO A 210 11.58 -0.43 27.27
N ASN A 211 12.45 -0.36 28.29
CA ASN A 211 12.73 0.87 29.05
C ASN A 211 13.49 1.95 28.25
N ARG A 212 13.98 1.60 27.06
CA ARG A 212 14.61 2.53 26.11
C ARG A 212 13.62 3.05 25.07
N ILE A 213 12.36 2.62 25.11
CA ILE A 213 11.33 3.02 24.16
C ILE A 213 10.28 3.85 24.90
N VAL A 214 10.04 5.07 24.44
CA VAL A 214 8.93 5.93 24.88
C VAL A 214 7.91 5.99 23.75
N TRP A 215 6.68 5.64 24.02
CA TRP A 215 5.60 5.68 23.05
C TRP A 215 4.63 6.83 23.36
N VAL A 216 4.66 7.86 22.52
CA VAL A 216 3.73 9.01 22.61
C VAL A 216 2.52 8.71 21.74
N ARG A 217 1.39 8.44 22.37
CA ARG A 217 0.11 8.12 21.69
C ARG A 217 -0.85 9.30 21.85
N PRO A 218 -1.05 10.12 20.82
CA PRO A 218 -1.96 11.26 20.89
C PRO A 218 -3.44 10.87 20.98
N ARG A 219 -3.78 9.64 20.59
CA ARG A 219 -5.13 9.02 20.66
C ARG A 219 -5.01 7.50 20.67
N GLU A 220 -6.06 6.82 21.07
CA GLU A 220 -6.13 5.36 21.06
C GLU A 220 -7.03 4.89 19.92
N PRO A 221 -6.46 4.35 18.82
CA PRO A 221 -7.26 3.78 17.76
C PRO A 221 -7.78 2.40 18.18
N TRP A 222 -8.97 2.06 17.73
CA TRP A 222 -9.46 0.69 17.76
C TRP A 222 -8.60 -0.21 16.87
N MET A 223 -8.28 -1.38 17.37
CA MET A 223 -7.47 -2.38 16.69
C MET A 223 -8.29 -3.66 16.53
N LEU A 224 -8.60 -4.03 15.30
CA LEU A 224 -9.26 -5.30 15.02
C LEU A 224 -8.28 -6.47 15.16
N SER A 225 -8.68 -7.51 15.90
CA SER A 225 -7.87 -8.72 16.03
C SER A 225 -7.74 -9.43 14.67
N ARG A 226 -6.54 -9.86 14.32
CA ARG A 226 -6.30 -10.66 13.12
C ARG A 226 -7.03 -12.00 13.13
N ALA A 227 -7.29 -12.56 14.29
CA ALA A 227 -7.98 -13.85 14.44
C ALA A 227 -9.40 -13.81 13.83
N VAL A 228 -10.07 -12.65 13.90
CA VAL A 228 -11.42 -12.48 13.33
C VAL A 228 -11.43 -12.02 11.87
N VAL A 229 -10.24 -11.79 11.28
CA VAL A 229 -10.08 -11.38 9.87
C VAL A 229 -9.14 -12.38 9.17
N GLN A 230 -9.64 -13.60 9.04
CA GLN A 230 -8.96 -14.67 8.31
C GLN A 230 -9.79 -15.06 7.08
N PRO A 231 -9.17 -15.60 6.01
CA PRO A 231 -9.88 -16.09 4.83
C PRO A 231 -10.55 -17.45 5.13
N ASP A 232 -11.37 -17.47 6.16
CA ASP A 232 -12.18 -18.59 6.61
C ASP A 232 -13.64 -18.13 6.67
N PRO A 233 -14.54 -18.73 5.88
CA PRO A 233 -15.96 -18.38 5.88
C PRO A 233 -16.63 -18.49 7.25
N ILE A 234 -16.20 -19.43 8.08
CA ILE A 234 -16.76 -19.62 9.44
C ILE A 234 -16.35 -18.44 10.34
N VAL A 235 -15.11 -18.02 10.27
CA VAL A 235 -14.60 -16.84 11.02
C VAL A 235 -15.33 -15.58 10.56
N ALA A 236 -15.47 -15.38 9.24
CA ALA A 236 -16.18 -14.22 8.69
C ALA A 236 -17.67 -14.20 9.10
N LEU A 237 -18.34 -15.36 9.08
CA LEU A 237 -19.74 -15.49 9.51
C LEU A 237 -19.86 -15.23 11.02
N GLY A 238 -18.93 -15.74 11.84
CA GLY A 238 -18.87 -15.48 13.27
C GLY A 238 -18.80 -13.99 13.57
N LEU A 239 -17.83 -13.28 12.96
CA LEU A 239 -17.69 -11.84 13.11
C LEU A 239 -18.96 -11.08 12.70
N ALA A 240 -19.58 -11.43 11.57
CA ALA A 240 -20.82 -10.81 11.12
C ALA A 240 -21.96 -11.04 12.12
N THR A 241 -22.07 -12.26 12.67
CA THR A 241 -23.07 -12.61 13.68
C THR A 241 -22.88 -11.80 14.95
N ASP A 242 -21.64 -11.70 15.46
CA ASP A 242 -21.31 -10.93 16.66
C ASP A 242 -21.62 -9.44 16.49
N MET A 243 -21.28 -8.87 15.32
CA MET A 243 -21.61 -7.48 14.99
C MET A 243 -23.13 -7.24 14.91
N MET A 244 -23.89 -8.18 14.34
CA MET A 244 -25.35 -8.08 14.27
C MET A 244 -25.99 -8.20 15.66
N ALA A 245 -25.48 -9.08 16.52
CA ALA A 245 -25.93 -9.22 17.89
C ALA A 245 -25.66 -7.94 18.69
N ALA A 246 -24.42 -7.41 18.63
CA ALA A 246 -24.09 -6.16 19.29
C ALA A 246 -24.97 -4.99 18.81
N ALA A 247 -25.26 -4.91 17.50
CA ALA A 247 -26.15 -3.87 16.97
C ALA A 247 -27.62 -4.05 17.41
N ALA A 248 -28.08 -5.30 17.62
CA ALA A 248 -29.43 -5.58 18.09
C ALA A 248 -29.62 -5.29 19.58
N ASP A 249 -28.59 -5.48 20.38
CA ASP A 249 -28.60 -5.28 21.82
C ASP A 249 -28.28 -3.85 22.26
N ALA A 250 -27.66 -3.03 21.38
CA ALA A 250 -27.25 -1.68 21.68
C ALA A 250 -28.43 -0.71 21.81
N GLU A 251 -28.44 0.10 22.86
CA GLU A 251 -29.43 1.18 23.09
C GLU A 251 -29.07 2.50 22.37
N SER A 252 -27.81 2.64 21.97
CA SER A 252 -27.28 3.81 21.24
C SER A 252 -26.13 3.42 20.31
N LEU A 253 -25.75 4.35 19.43
CA LEU A 253 -24.58 4.15 18.56
C LEU A 253 -23.27 4.01 19.37
N ASP A 254 -23.14 4.76 20.46
CA ASP A 254 -21.96 4.68 21.34
C ASP A 254 -21.91 3.34 22.06
N ASP A 255 -23.05 2.84 22.51
CA ASP A 255 -23.17 1.55 23.19
C ASP A 255 -22.82 0.36 22.29
N MET A 256 -23.05 0.47 21.01
CA MET A 256 -22.67 -0.55 20.02
C MET A 256 -21.14 -0.80 19.95
N PHE A 257 -20.34 0.14 20.42
CA PHE A 257 -18.86 0.10 20.34
C PHE A 257 -18.19 -0.06 21.72
N LEU A 258 -18.94 -0.27 22.78
CA LEU A 258 -18.46 -0.57 24.12
C LEU A 258 -18.51 -2.07 24.43
#